data_612582358019809d373dea8aabac4328
#
_entry.id   612582358019809d373dea8aabac4328
#
_cell.length_a   1.000
_cell.length_b   1.000
_cell.length_c   1.000
_cell.angle_alpha   90.00
_cell.angle_beta   90.00
_cell.angle_gamma   90.00
#
_symmetry.space_group_name_H-M   'P 1'
#
loop_
_entity.id
_entity.type
_entity.pdbx_description
1 polymer ?
#
loop_
_entity_poly.entity_id
_entity_poly.type
_entity_poly.pdbx_seq_one_letter_code
_entity_poly.pdbx_strand_id
1 'polypeptide(L)'
;MSTWPSWLPLRDDLRALSPYGAPQISDVSRLNTNENPYSLPQEVQAKIVREIEKVVATLNRYPDRDAVRLRAKLAEYVNARLNSTFSVKNIWAANGSNEILQTIFLAFGGAGRSALGFTPSYSVHPLIAQITGTRWIGGNRLDDFSIDLELALSQIHDEKPTLIFLTTPNNPSGTSTPLEVISALASAAADVGALLVVDEAYIEFSDIASAATLIEKDPHVISSRTMSKAFAFAGVRLGYLVAHPSIIDAALVTRLPYHLSSLTQAAAEVALDHASLMQSGIVELLNGRELLARGIEAVGWKSLDSSANFLLFTGFTRPSKVVWQEFLDRGILIRDVGLEGYLRVTVGTPTENQAFLTALEEIAQ
;
A
#
# COMPACT_ATOMS: atom_id res chain seq x y z
N MET A 1 11.33 -25.52 4.97
CA MET A 1 9.88 -25.77 4.96
C MET A 1 9.48 -26.21 6.34
N SER A 2 8.54 -25.54 7.01
CA SER A 2 8.04 -26.01 8.29
C SER A 2 7.23 -27.28 8.05
N THR A 3 7.68 -28.38 8.62
CA THR A 3 6.92 -29.65 8.60
C THR A 3 5.81 -29.53 9.64
N TRP A 4 4.60 -29.23 9.21
CA TRP A 4 3.44 -29.20 10.08
C TRP A 4 3.16 -30.60 10.63
N PRO A 5 2.90 -30.76 11.93
CA PRO A 5 2.61 -32.08 12.53
C PRO A 5 1.30 -32.64 11.95
N SER A 6 1.23 -33.99 11.84
CA SER A 6 0.09 -34.67 11.23
C SER A 6 -1.25 -34.49 11.97
N TRP A 7 -1.19 -34.22 13.28
CA TRP A 7 -2.37 -33.99 14.11
C TRP A 7 -2.99 -32.58 13.94
N LEU A 8 -2.28 -31.64 13.29
CA LEU A 8 -2.77 -30.27 13.11
C LEU A 8 -3.71 -30.19 11.90
N PRO A 9 -5.01 -29.85 12.06
CA PRO A 9 -5.98 -29.78 10.97
C PRO A 9 -5.83 -28.45 10.20
N LEU A 10 -4.60 -28.14 9.79
CA LEU A 10 -4.35 -26.96 8.94
C LEU A 10 -4.87 -27.24 7.53
N ARG A 11 -5.54 -26.27 6.94
CA ARG A 11 -5.98 -26.32 5.54
C ARG A 11 -4.80 -26.65 4.64
N ASP A 12 -4.99 -27.56 3.68
CA ASP A 12 -3.90 -28.06 2.81
C ASP A 12 -3.29 -26.96 1.94
N ASP A 13 -4.12 -26.02 1.44
CA ASP A 13 -3.69 -24.87 0.65
C ASP A 13 -2.82 -23.87 1.42
N LEU A 14 -2.82 -23.92 2.75
CA LEU A 14 -1.99 -23.07 3.61
C LEU A 14 -0.67 -23.73 4.05
N ARG A 15 -0.55 -25.07 3.91
CA ARG A 15 0.62 -25.82 4.41
C ARG A 15 1.94 -25.41 3.76
N ALA A 16 1.90 -24.97 2.51
CA ALA A 16 3.07 -24.52 1.77
C ALA A 16 3.46 -23.06 2.03
N LEU A 17 2.61 -22.30 2.72
CA LEU A 17 2.87 -20.90 3.00
C LEU A 17 3.86 -20.71 4.15
N SER A 18 4.64 -19.64 4.06
CA SER A 18 5.43 -19.10 5.16
C SER A 18 4.86 -17.76 5.62
N PRO A 19 5.03 -17.38 6.89
CA PRO A 19 4.60 -16.06 7.36
C PRO A 19 5.17 -14.95 6.50
N TYR A 20 4.30 -14.06 6.01
CA TYR A 20 4.71 -12.88 5.28
C TYR A 20 5.37 -11.87 6.23
N GLY A 21 6.52 -11.33 5.84
CA GLY A 21 7.19 -10.28 6.58
C GLY A 21 8.43 -9.76 5.84
N ALA A 22 8.77 -8.51 6.12
CA ALA A 22 10.07 -7.97 5.76
C ALA A 22 11.08 -8.29 6.87
N PRO A 23 12.37 -8.48 6.56
CA PRO A 23 13.40 -8.57 7.59
C PRO A 23 13.35 -7.35 8.52
N GLN A 24 13.42 -7.62 9.82
CA GLN A 24 13.55 -6.61 10.87
C GLN A 24 14.90 -6.83 11.55
N ILE A 25 15.87 -5.99 11.21
CA ILE A 25 17.25 -6.08 11.71
C ILE A 25 17.52 -4.77 12.47
N SER A 26 18.09 -4.89 13.67
CA SER A 26 18.56 -3.74 14.47
C SER A 26 19.91 -3.22 13.94
N ASP A 27 20.25 -1.99 14.32
CA ASP A 27 21.53 -1.37 14.09
C ASP A 27 21.93 -1.22 12.60
N VAL A 28 20.93 -1.05 11.73
CA VAL A 28 21.09 -0.80 10.30
C VAL A 28 20.20 0.34 9.84
N SER A 29 20.56 1.01 8.74
CA SER A 29 19.68 1.93 8.02
C SER A 29 18.54 1.14 7.36
N ARG A 30 17.31 1.33 7.84
CA ARG A 30 16.13 0.53 7.41
C ARG A 30 15.45 1.17 6.20
N LEU A 31 15.88 0.80 5.00
CA LEU A 31 15.37 1.30 3.72
C LEU A 31 14.58 0.22 2.95
N ASN A 32 13.88 -0.68 3.66
CA ASN A 32 13.27 -1.88 3.07
C ASN A 32 11.73 -1.93 3.09
N THR A 33 11.05 -1.10 3.90
CA THR A 33 9.59 -1.23 4.15
C THR A 33 8.76 -0.03 3.71
N ASN A 34 9.36 0.90 2.97
CA ASN A 34 8.68 2.11 2.47
C ASN A 34 8.04 2.92 3.61
N GLU A 35 8.69 2.96 4.76
CA GLU A 35 8.28 3.82 5.86
C GLU A 35 8.67 5.27 5.57
N ASN A 36 7.97 6.20 6.16
CA ASN A 36 8.41 7.60 6.21
C ASN A 36 9.45 7.71 7.34
N PRO A 37 10.70 8.11 7.07
CA PRO A 37 11.76 8.14 8.08
C PRO A 37 11.62 9.32 9.05
N TYR A 38 10.78 10.30 8.72
CA TYR A 38 10.61 11.49 9.54
C TYR A 38 9.60 11.27 10.66
N SER A 39 9.95 11.75 11.85
CA SER A 39 8.99 11.83 12.95
C SER A 39 7.90 12.86 12.64
N LEU A 40 6.74 12.69 13.25
CA LEU A 40 5.68 13.70 13.20
C LEU A 40 6.20 15.06 13.71
N PRO A 41 5.68 16.19 13.17
CA PRO A 41 5.98 17.50 13.74
C PRO A 41 5.68 17.56 15.23
N GLN A 42 6.55 18.22 16.01
CA GLN A 42 6.45 18.25 17.47
C GLN A 42 5.10 18.79 17.98
N GLU A 43 4.54 19.76 17.27
CA GLU A 43 3.20 20.29 17.56
C GLU A 43 2.12 19.21 17.45
N VAL A 44 2.17 18.39 16.40
CA VAL A 44 1.22 17.29 16.18
C VAL A 44 1.41 16.21 17.23
N GLN A 45 2.67 15.84 17.55
CA GLN A 45 2.98 14.91 18.65
C GLN A 45 2.34 15.34 19.96
N ALA A 46 2.52 16.62 20.36
CA ALA A 46 1.97 17.15 21.59
C ALA A 46 0.43 17.14 21.62
N LYS A 47 -0.21 17.35 20.48
CA LYS A 47 -1.69 17.28 20.37
C LYS A 47 -2.19 15.85 20.45
N ILE A 48 -1.50 14.91 19.80
CA ILE A 48 -1.82 13.47 19.90
C ILE A 48 -1.71 13.00 21.35
N VAL A 49 -0.63 13.34 22.06
CA VAL A 49 -0.46 12.97 23.47
C VAL A 49 -1.61 13.48 24.32
N ARG A 50 -1.99 14.75 24.20
CA ARG A 50 -3.12 15.34 24.94
C ARG A 50 -4.46 14.64 24.64
N GLU A 51 -4.69 14.22 23.40
CA GLU A 51 -5.92 13.51 23.05
C GLU A 51 -5.91 12.08 23.59
N ILE A 52 -4.76 11.41 23.54
CA ILE A 52 -4.58 10.08 24.13
C ILE A 52 -4.79 10.11 25.65
N GLU A 53 -4.32 11.14 26.38
CA GLU A 53 -4.55 11.28 27.82
C GLU A 53 -6.06 11.25 28.17
N LYS A 54 -6.91 11.88 27.36
CA LYS A 54 -8.37 11.82 27.54
C LYS A 54 -8.93 10.42 27.31
N VAL A 55 -8.40 9.72 26.29
CA VAL A 55 -8.86 8.38 25.91
C VAL A 55 -8.45 7.34 26.96
N VAL A 56 -7.25 7.45 27.55
CA VAL A 56 -6.74 6.51 28.55
C VAL A 56 -7.73 6.30 29.71
N ALA A 57 -8.41 7.34 30.16
CA ALA A 57 -9.40 7.27 31.23
C ALA A 57 -10.64 6.42 30.89
N THR A 58 -10.86 6.10 29.62
CA THR A 58 -12.04 5.38 29.12
C THR A 58 -11.71 4.04 28.44
N LEU A 59 -10.45 3.55 28.51
CA LEU A 59 -10.02 2.31 27.86
C LEU A 59 -10.71 1.04 28.39
N ASN A 60 -11.43 1.12 29.51
CA ASN A 60 -12.30 0.05 30.00
C ASN A 60 -13.62 -0.09 29.20
N ARG A 61 -13.85 0.77 28.21
CA ARG A 61 -15.01 0.74 27.31
C ARG A 61 -14.59 0.48 25.87
N TYR A 62 -15.49 -0.14 25.11
CA TYR A 62 -15.29 -0.31 23.67
C TYR A 62 -15.20 1.04 22.95
N PRO A 63 -14.41 1.11 21.86
CA PRO A 63 -14.35 2.32 21.02
C PRO A 63 -15.68 2.63 20.32
N ASP A 64 -15.77 3.79 19.66
CA ASP A 64 -16.81 4.01 18.66
C ASP A 64 -16.74 2.90 17.60
N ARG A 65 -17.79 2.07 17.56
CA ARG A 65 -17.87 0.90 16.69
C ARG A 65 -17.71 1.25 15.21
N ASP A 66 -18.28 2.37 14.82
CA ASP A 66 -18.37 2.79 13.42
C ASP A 66 -17.34 3.88 13.06
N ALA A 67 -16.56 4.34 14.04
CA ALA A 67 -15.53 5.38 13.89
C ALA A 67 -16.04 6.60 13.11
N VAL A 68 -17.25 7.09 13.43
CA VAL A 68 -17.99 8.07 12.63
C VAL A 68 -17.22 9.39 12.49
N ARG A 69 -16.63 9.90 13.58
CA ARG A 69 -15.82 11.13 13.54
C ARG A 69 -14.59 10.97 12.66
N LEU A 70 -13.86 9.90 12.83
CA LEU A 70 -12.67 9.61 12.01
C LEU A 70 -13.04 9.50 10.52
N ARG A 71 -14.10 8.77 10.19
CA ARG A 71 -14.58 8.62 8.81
C ARG A 71 -15.03 9.94 8.20
N ALA A 72 -15.65 10.83 8.97
CA ALA A 72 -16.00 12.18 8.52
C ALA A 72 -14.73 12.99 8.19
N LYS A 73 -13.71 12.99 9.07
CA LYS A 73 -12.44 13.68 8.82
C LYS A 73 -11.66 13.10 7.63
N LEU A 74 -11.71 11.80 7.42
CA LEU A 74 -11.13 11.17 6.23
C LEU A 74 -11.87 11.63 4.96
N ALA A 75 -13.20 11.74 5.00
CA ALA A 75 -13.96 12.28 3.87
C ALA A 75 -13.59 13.75 3.59
N GLU A 76 -13.48 14.59 4.62
CA GLU A 76 -13.02 15.98 4.50
C GLU A 76 -11.62 16.06 3.88
N TYR A 77 -10.67 15.23 4.34
CA TYR A 77 -9.32 15.16 3.80
C TYR A 77 -9.32 14.78 2.31
N VAL A 78 -10.07 13.76 1.92
CA VAL A 78 -10.19 13.32 0.53
C VAL A 78 -10.84 14.41 -0.33
N ASN A 79 -11.94 15.01 0.14
CA ASN A 79 -12.65 16.06 -0.57
C ASN A 79 -11.77 17.29 -0.83
N ALA A 80 -10.98 17.70 0.17
CA ALA A 80 -10.06 18.83 0.03
C ALA A 80 -8.98 18.60 -1.04
N ARG A 81 -8.55 17.34 -1.24
CA ARG A 81 -7.54 17.00 -2.24
C ARG A 81 -8.12 16.79 -3.64
N LEU A 82 -9.33 16.27 -3.74
CA LEU A 82 -9.93 15.83 -5.00
C LEU A 82 -11.03 16.75 -5.51
N ASN A 83 -11.42 17.78 -4.74
CA ASN A 83 -12.58 18.61 -5.01
C ASN A 83 -13.86 17.77 -5.21
N SER A 84 -14.05 16.77 -4.36
CA SER A 84 -15.18 15.82 -4.37
C SER A 84 -16.16 16.11 -3.24
N THR A 85 -17.26 15.33 -3.17
CA THR A 85 -18.35 15.52 -2.20
C THR A 85 -18.63 14.28 -1.35
N PHE A 86 -17.63 13.45 -1.11
CA PHE A 86 -17.77 12.26 -0.29
C PHE A 86 -18.19 12.59 1.15
N SER A 87 -18.98 11.70 1.72
CA SER A 87 -19.44 11.75 3.10
C SER A 87 -18.92 10.54 3.90
N VAL A 88 -19.24 10.49 5.17
CA VAL A 88 -18.98 9.32 6.02
C VAL A 88 -19.51 8.01 5.42
N LYS A 89 -20.53 8.07 4.57
CA LYS A 89 -21.10 6.88 3.89
C LYS A 89 -20.17 6.32 2.80
N ASN A 90 -19.23 7.10 2.34
CA ASN A 90 -18.27 6.70 1.28
C ASN A 90 -16.94 6.20 1.84
N ILE A 91 -16.72 6.30 3.15
CA ILE A 91 -15.45 5.98 3.80
C ILE A 91 -15.62 4.82 4.77
N TRP A 92 -14.71 3.87 4.73
CA TRP A 92 -14.52 2.89 5.80
C TRP A 92 -13.06 2.86 6.23
N ALA A 93 -12.80 2.74 7.53
CA ALA A 93 -11.47 2.78 8.14
C ALA A 93 -11.17 1.47 8.88
N ALA A 94 -9.92 0.99 8.79
CA ALA A 94 -9.50 -0.27 9.43
C ALA A 94 -8.01 -0.25 9.82
N ASN A 95 -7.50 -1.35 10.40
CA ASN A 95 -6.11 -1.46 10.90
C ASN A 95 -5.08 -1.58 9.76
N GLY A 96 -4.92 -0.51 8.99
CA GLY A 96 -4.08 -0.44 7.81
C GLY A 96 -4.79 -0.95 6.56
N SER A 97 -4.21 -0.66 5.38
CA SER A 97 -4.76 -1.08 4.09
C SER A 97 -4.86 -2.61 3.94
N ASN A 98 -4.02 -3.38 4.64
CA ASN A 98 -4.10 -4.85 4.58
C ASN A 98 -5.43 -5.39 5.14
N GLU A 99 -5.97 -4.82 6.21
CA GLU A 99 -7.30 -5.20 6.72
C GLU A 99 -8.40 -4.71 5.78
N ILE A 100 -8.23 -3.55 5.14
CA ILE A 100 -9.12 -3.09 4.06
C ILE A 100 -9.19 -4.13 2.94
N LEU A 101 -8.04 -4.54 2.41
CA LEU A 101 -7.95 -5.53 1.33
C LEU A 101 -8.55 -6.87 1.76
N GLN A 102 -8.23 -7.35 2.97
CA GLN A 102 -8.80 -8.58 3.51
C GLN A 102 -10.34 -8.51 3.61
N THR A 103 -10.88 -7.40 4.06
CA THR A 103 -12.33 -7.20 4.17
C THR A 103 -13.00 -7.20 2.80
N ILE A 104 -12.36 -6.59 1.78
CA ILE A 104 -12.84 -6.66 0.39
C ILE A 104 -12.90 -8.11 -0.09
N PHE A 105 -11.86 -8.91 0.15
CA PHE A 105 -11.86 -10.33 -0.21
C PHE A 105 -12.90 -11.14 0.58
N LEU A 106 -13.12 -10.83 1.85
CA LEU A 106 -14.14 -11.49 2.66
C LEU A 106 -15.56 -11.14 2.20
N ALA A 107 -15.79 -9.92 1.74
CA ALA A 107 -17.11 -9.47 1.27
C ALA A 107 -17.42 -9.93 -0.15
N PHE A 108 -16.44 -9.92 -1.04
CA PHE A 108 -16.67 -10.08 -2.48
C PHE A 108 -15.91 -11.26 -3.11
N GLY A 109 -14.94 -11.85 -2.42
CA GLY A 109 -14.19 -13.07 -2.81
C GLY A 109 -14.80 -14.34 -2.24
N GLY A 110 -13.94 -15.35 -2.00
CA GLY A 110 -14.31 -16.64 -1.40
C GLY A 110 -14.41 -17.78 -2.41
N ALA A 111 -14.86 -18.94 -1.94
CA ALA A 111 -14.96 -20.15 -2.75
C ALA A 111 -15.88 -19.95 -3.97
N GLY A 112 -15.40 -20.40 -5.13
CA GLY A 112 -16.13 -20.26 -6.41
C GLY A 112 -16.00 -18.87 -7.05
N ARG A 113 -15.28 -17.94 -6.43
CA ARG A 113 -15.00 -16.59 -6.97
C ARG A 113 -13.54 -16.44 -7.32
N SER A 114 -13.23 -15.45 -8.16
CA SER A 114 -11.86 -15.15 -8.57
C SER A 114 -11.53 -13.66 -8.49
N ALA A 115 -10.25 -13.38 -8.35
CA ALA A 115 -9.68 -12.06 -8.39
C ALA A 115 -8.55 -12.02 -9.42
N LEU A 116 -8.54 -11.01 -10.27
CA LEU A 116 -7.49 -10.73 -11.25
C LEU A 116 -6.56 -9.62 -10.70
N GLY A 117 -5.26 -9.77 -10.85
CA GLY A 117 -4.32 -8.69 -10.53
C GLY A 117 -3.08 -8.76 -11.41
N PHE A 118 -2.45 -7.62 -11.65
CA PHE A 118 -1.36 -7.45 -12.61
C PHE A 118 0.00 -7.54 -11.90
N THR A 119 0.79 -8.55 -12.26
CA THR A 119 2.09 -8.85 -11.65
C THR A 119 3.26 -8.42 -12.56
N PRO A 120 4.43 -8.05 -11.96
CA PRO A 120 4.70 -7.98 -10.54
C PRO A 120 4.02 -6.78 -9.85
N SER A 121 3.47 -7.04 -8.67
CA SER A 121 2.79 -6.04 -7.85
C SER A 121 2.87 -6.42 -6.36
N TYR A 122 2.05 -5.79 -5.52
CA TYR A 122 2.05 -6.05 -4.08
C TYR A 122 1.66 -7.49 -3.76
N SER A 123 2.62 -8.27 -3.27
CA SER A 123 2.51 -9.72 -3.07
C SER A 123 1.47 -10.15 -2.01
N VAL A 124 0.93 -9.21 -1.25
CA VAL A 124 -0.12 -9.48 -0.26
C VAL A 124 -1.48 -9.73 -0.91
N HIS A 125 -1.76 -9.20 -2.12
CA HIS A 125 -3.03 -9.44 -2.82
C HIS A 125 -3.27 -10.93 -3.09
N PRO A 126 -2.36 -11.66 -3.79
CA PRO A 126 -2.54 -13.11 -3.98
C PRO A 126 -2.51 -13.91 -2.68
N LEU A 127 -1.75 -13.46 -1.66
CA LEU A 127 -1.74 -14.09 -0.35
C LEU A 127 -3.11 -14.01 0.33
N ILE A 128 -3.76 -12.83 0.32
CA ILE A 128 -5.09 -12.66 0.90
C ILE A 128 -6.13 -13.46 0.09
N ALA A 129 -6.03 -13.47 -1.25
CA ALA A 129 -6.88 -14.29 -2.09
C ALA A 129 -6.82 -15.77 -1.66
N GLN A 130 -5.62 -16.32 -1.48
CA GLN A 130 -5.43 -17.70 -1.03
C GLN A 130 -6.00 -17.94 0.38
N ILE A 131 -5.73 -17.04 1.33
CA ILE A 131 -6.22 -17.15 2.72
C ILE A 131 -7.76 -17.17 2.76
N THR A 132 -8.41 -16.38 1.91
CA THR A 132 -9.88 -16.28 1.82
C THR A 132 -10.53 -17.32 0.91
N GLY A 133 -9.74 -18.18 0.27
CA GLY A 133 -10.23 -19.20 -0.66
C GLY A 133 -10.71 -18.64 -2.00
N THR A 134 -10.24 -17.46 -2.39
CA THR A 134 -10.50 -16.82 -3.68
C THR A 134 -9.46 -17.30 -4.70
N ARG A 135 -9.87 -17.71 -5.90
CA ARG A 135 -8.95 -18.06 -6.98
C ARG A 135 -8.24 -16.79 -7.47
N TRP A 136 -6.90 -16.77 -7.39
CA TRP A 136 -6.10 -15.68 -7.93
C TRP A 136 -5.76 -15.93 -9.40
N ILE A 137 -5.94 -14.91 -10.24
CA ILE A 137 -5.57 -14.88 -11.66
C ILE A 137 -4.48 -13.84 -11.83
N GLY A 138 -3.32 -14.26 -12.32
CA GLY A 138 -2.20 -13.35 -12.60
C GLY A 138 -2.31 -12.81 -14.02
N GLY A 139 -2.52 -11.50 -14.16
CA GLY A 139 -2.22 -10.75 -15.36
C GLY A 139 -0.76 -10.28 -15.33
N ASN A 140 -0.16 -10.02 -16.49
CA ASN A 140 1.21 -9.56 -16.60
C ASN A 140 1.27 -8.06 -16.83
N ARG A 141 2.28 -7.41 -16.26
CA ARG A 141 2.75 -6.09 -16.68
C ARG A 141 3.75 -6.25 -17.81
N LEU A 142 3.92 -5.19 -18.61
CA LEU A 142 4.98 -5.09 -19.60
C LEU A 142 6.36 -4.97 -18.94
N ASP A 143 7.43 -5.03 -19.71
CA ASP A 143 8.81 -4.94 -19.21
C ASP A 143 9.13 -3.60 -18.51
N ASP A 144 8.42 -2.54 -18.88
CA ASP A 144 8.45 -1.23 -18.21
C ASP A 144 7.53 -1.11 -17.01
N PHE A 145 6.90 -2.21 -16.62
CA PHE A 145 5.91 -2.33 -15.54
C PHE A 145 4.58 -1.58 -15.79
N SER A 146 4.32 -1.10 -17.00
CA SER A 146 3.01 -0.58 -17.39
C SER A 146 1.98 -1.71 -17.57
N ILE A 147 0.71 -1.35 -17.73
CA ILE A 147 -0.37 -2.29 -18.03
C ILE A 147 -0.53 -2.41 -19.56
N ASP A 148 -0.46 -3.63 -20.07
CA ASP A 148 -0.97 -3.92 -21.42
C ASP A 148 -2.50 -3.88 -21.37
N LEU A 149 -3.07 -2.75 -21.80
CA LEU A 149 -4.51 -2.51 -21.69
C LEU A 149 -5.32 -3.50 -22.53
N GLU A 150 -4.90 -3.80 -23.73
CA GLU A 150 -5.65 -4.72 -24.62
C GLU A 150 -5.72 -6.12 -24.00
N LEU A 151 -4.57 -6.63 -23.54
CA LEU A 151 -4.50 -7.92 -22.87
C LEU A 151 -5.31 -7.93 -21.57
N ALA A 152 -5.23 -6.85 -20.77
CA ALA A 152 -5.97 -6.73 -19.52
C ALA A 152 -7.50 -6.77 -19.76
N LEU A 153 -7.99 -6.04 -20.75
CA LEU A 153 -9.40 -6.03 -21.12
C LEU A 153 -9.87 -7.41 -21.60
N SER A 154 -9.09 -8.08 -22.46
CA SER A 154 -9.36 -9.46 -22.89
C SER A 154 -9.46 -10.41 -21.69
N GLN A 155 -8.49 -10.38 -20.78
CA GLN A 155 -8.49 -11.23 -19.59
C GLN A 155 -9.71 -10.98 -18.69
N ILE A 156 -10.13 -9.73 -18.52
CA ILE A 156 -11.33 -9.39 -17.73
C ILE A 156 -12.58 -10.03 -18.36
N HIS A 157 -12.75 -9.90 -19.69
CA HIS A 157 -13.92 -10.45 -20.38
C HIS A 157 -13.94 -11.99 -20.43
N ASP A 158 -12.75 -12.62 -20.56
CA ASP A 158 -12.64 -14.08 -20.63
C ASP A 158 -12.81 -14.74 -19.25
N GLU A 159 -12.12 -14.21 -18.24
CA GLU A 159 -12.08 -14.79 -16.88
C GLU A 159 -13.26 -14.37 -15.99
N LYS A 160 -13.90 -13.25 -16.29
CA LYS A 160 -15.03 -12.66 -15.53
C LYS A 160 -14.78 -12.70 -14.03
N PRO A 161 -13.67 -12.12 -13.55
CA PRO A 161 -13.35 -12.13 -12.12
C PRO A 161 -14.40 -11.35 -11.34
N THR A 162 -14.56 -11.63 -10.04
CA THR A 162 -15.41 -10.81 -9.16
C THR A 162 -14.68 -9.54 -8.70
N LEU A 163 -13.36 -9.61 -8.59
CA LEU A 163 -12.48 -8.51 -8.14
C LEU A 163 -11.34 -8.34 -9.14
N ILE A 164 -10.97 -7.08 -9.39
CA ILE A 164 -9.80 -6.72 -10.17
C ILE A 164 -8.93 -5.83 -9.30
N PHE A 165 -7.65 -6.16 -9.12
CA PHE A 165 -6.70 -5.41 -8.31
C PHE A 165 -5.68 -4.69 -9.17
N LEU A 166 -5.60 -3.37 -9.02
CA LEU A 166 -4.59 -2.52 -9.61
C LEU A 166 -3.87 -1.74 -8.51
N THR A 167 -2.54 -1.80 -8.46
CA THR A 167 -1.74 -0.96 -7.56
C THR A 167 -1.16 0.22 -8.34
N THR A 168 -1.42 1.43 -7.87
CA THR A 168 -0.88 2.66 -8.50
C THR A 168 -0.73 3.79 -7.47
N PRO A 169 0.49 4.36 -7.30
CA PRO A 169 1.77 3.88 -7.83
C PRO A 169 2.07 2.44 -7.43
N ASN A 170 2.62 1.65 -8.37
CA ASN A 170 2.82 0.23 -8.18
C ASN A 170 3.96 -0.08 -7.20
N ASN A 171 3.81 -1.11 -6.43
CA ASN A 171 4.87 -1.70 -5.61
C ASN A 171 5.16 -3.12 -6.14
N PRO A 172 6.39 -3.41 -6.67
CA PRO A 172 7.64 -2.76 -6.30
C PRO A 172 8.19 -1.71 -7.28
N SER A 173 7.60 -1.49 -8.45
CA SER A 173 8.21 -0.68 -9.51
C SER A 173 8.20 0.84 -9.24
N GLY A 174 7.22 1.34 -8.50
CA GLY A 174 6.99 2.78 -8.32
C GLY A 174 6.22 3.42 -9.48
N THR A 175 5.99 2.69 -10.57
CA THR A 175 5.32 3.21 -11.78
C THR A 175 3.86 3.54 -11.53
N SER A 176 3.39 4.61 -12.14
CA SER A 176 1.99 5.04 -12.09
C SER A 176 1.20 4.53 -13.28
N THR A 177 -0.10 4.29 -13.08
CA THR A 177 -1.04 3.95 -14.15
C THR A 177 -1.88 5.19 -14.47
N PRO A 178 -1.95 5.65 -15.73
CA PRO A 178 -2.76 6.79 -16.14
C PRO A 178 -4.25 6.60 -15.84
N LEU A 179 -4.97 7.70 -15.52
CA LEU A 179 -6.37 7.65 -15.13
C LEU A 179 -7.28 7.09 -16.24
N GLU A 180 -6.94 7.34 -17.51
CA GLU A 180 -7.65 6.80 -18.68
C GLU A 180 -7.56 5.27 -18.74
N VAL A 181 -6.41 4.68 -18.38
CA VAL A 181 -6.25 3.21 -18.29
C VAL A 181 -7.09 2.67 -17.13
N ILE A 182 -7.08 3.36 -15.98
CA ILE A 182 -7.91 2.98 -14.83
C ILE A 182 -9.40 3.05 -15.18
N SER A 183 -9.81 4.09 -15.92
CA SER A 183 -11.20 4.25 -16.37
C SER A 183 -11.63 3.15 -17.34
N ALA A 184 -10.74 2.74 -18.26
CA ALA A 184 -11.03 1.63 -19.17
C ALA A 184 -11.17 0.30 -18.42
N LEU A 185 -10.30 0.04 -17.43
CA LEU A 185 -10.42 -1.14 -16.56
C LEU A 185 -11.71 -1.11 -15.70
N ALA A 186 -12.12 0.07 -15.23
CA ALA A 186 -13.37 0.23 -14.49
C ALA A 186 -14.58 -0.08 -15.35
N SER A 187 -14.61 0.42 -16.59
CA SER A 187 -15.68 0.09 -17.55
C SER A 187 -15.77 -1.40 -17.83
N ALA A 188 -14.63 -2.05 -18.09
CA ALA A 188 -14.60 -3.50 -18.31
C ALA A 188 -15.00 -4.29 -17.05
N ALA A 189 -14.66 -3.80 -15.85
CA ALA A 189 -15.13 -4.38 -14.59
C ALA A 189 -16.67 -4.32 -14.49
N ALA A 190 -17.25 -3.16 -14.79
CA ALA A 190 -18.70 -2.99 -14.81
C ALA A 190 -19.41 -3.91 -15.80
N ASP A 191 -18.85 -4.08 -17.01
CA ASP A 191 -19.39 -4.96 -18.06
C ASP A 191 -19.53 -6.43 -17.62
N VAL A 192 -18.62 -6.90 -16.74
CA VAL A 192 -18.64 -8.27 -16.22
C VAL A 192 -19.20 -8.38 -14.80
N GLY A 193 -19.65 -7.28 -14.20
CA GLY A 193 -20.17 -7.23 -12.83
C GLY A 193 -19.09 -7.39 -11.75
N ALA A 194 -17.85 -7.01 -12.03
CA ALA A 194 -16.72 -7.01 -11.12
C ALA A 194 -16.57 -5.67 -10.40
N LEU A 195 -15.76 -5.65 -9.33
CA LEU A 195 -15.27 -4.42 -8.68
C LEU A 195 -13.79 -4.21 -9.01
N LEU A 196 -13.42 -2.99 -9.39
CA LEU A 196 -12.04 -2.57 -9.55
C LEU A 196 -11.51 -1.97 -8.24
N VAL A 197 -10.58 -2.65 -7.61
CA VAL A 197 -9.88 -2.21 -6.39
C VAL A 197 -8.57 -1.58 -6.79
N VAL A 198 -8.45 -0.27 -6.64
CA VAL A 198 -7.23 0.48 -6.89
C VAL A 198 -6.51 0.70 -5.55
N ASP A 199 -5.36 0.05 -5.38
CA ASP A 199 -4.51 0.22 -4.19
C ASP A 199 -3.62 1.45 -4.39
N GLU A 200 -4.00 2.53 -3.74
CA GLU A 200 -3.39 3.86 -3.80
C GLU A 200 -2.53 4.15 -2.57
N ALA A 201 -1.82 3.15 -2.04
CA ALA A 201 -1.01 3.31 -0.82
C ALA A 201 0.08 4.39 -0.92
N TYR A 202 0.45 4.82 -2.13
CA TYR A 202 1.51 5.80 -2.40
C TYR A 202 1.02 7.05 -3.14
N ILE A 203 -0.29 7.24 -3.32
CA ILE A 203 -0.86 8.31 -4.15
C ILE A 203 -0.47 9.72 -3.69
N GLU A 204 -0.18 9.91 -2.39
CA GLU A 204 0.24 11.20 -1.86
C GLU A 204 1.63 11.65 -2.34
N PHE A 205 2.45 10.73 -2.87
CA PHE A 205 3.78 11.02 -3.46
C PHE A 205 3.73 11.26 -4.97
N SER A 206 2.55 11.21 -5.58
CA SER A 206 2.33 11.23 -7.02
C SER A 206 1.52 12.44 -7.45
N ASP A 207 1.80 12.91 -8.67
CA ASP A 207 1.05 13.99 -9.33
C ASP A 207 -0.11 13.45 -10.18
N ILE A 208 -0.28 12.11 -10.28
CA ILE A 208 -1.40 11.54 -11.04
C ILE A 208 -2.74 11.74 -10.31
N ALA A 209 -3.80 11.82 -11.10
CA ALA A 209 -5.15 11.86 -10.57
C ALA A 209 -5.52 10.53 -9.89
N SER A 210 -6.14 10.62 -8.73
CA SER A 210 -6.61 9.44 -7.98
C SER A 210 -7.80 8.78 -8.67
N ALA A 211 -7.83 7.43 -8.61
CA ALA A 211 -8.98 6.62 -9.01
C ALA A 211 -10.26 6.98 -8.23
N ALA A 212 -10.14 7.54 -7.03
CA ALA A 212 -11.31 7.99 -6.25
C ALA A 212 -12.15 9.04 -6.99
N THR A 213 -11.58 9.80 -7.93
CA THR A 213 -12.32 10.75 -8.79
C THR A 213 -13.33 10.07 -9.73
N LEU A 214 -13.18 8.77 -9.95
CA LEU A 214 -14.10 7.98 -10.80
C LEU A 214 -15.33 7.48 -10.02
N ILE A 215 -15.27 7.39 -8.68
CA ILE A 215 -16.28 6.71 -7.84
C ILE A 215 -17.67 7.34 -7.96
N GLU A 216 -17.76 8.66 -8.12
CA GLU A 216 -19.05 9.35 -8.29
C GLU A 216 -19.74 8.99 -9.61
N LYS A 217 -18.98 8.58 -10.63
CA LYS A 217 -19.47 8.21 -11.96
C LYS A 217 -19.58 6.70 -12.15
N ASP A 218 -18.73 5.94 -11.47
CA ASP A 218 -18.67 4.49 -11.58
C ASP A 218 -18.65 3.85 -10.18
N PRO A 219 -19.76 3.26 -9.72
CA PRO A 219 -19.85 2.64 -8.40
C PRO A 219 -19.02 1.37 -8.26
N HIS A 220 -18.42 0.84 -9.34
CA HIS A 220 -17.58 -0.37 -9.30
C HIS A 220 -16.16 -0.08 -8.85
N VAL A 221 -15.76 1.20 -8.75
CA VAL A 221 -14.41 1.60 -8.33
C VAL A 221 -14.30 1.69 -6.81
N ILE A 222 -13.23 1.12 -6.26
CA ILE A 222 -12.81 1.21 -4.87
C ILE A 222 -11.40 1.79 -4.84
N SER A 223 -11.16 2.86 -4.09
CA SER A 223 -9.82 3.35 -3.78
C SER A 223 -9.41 2.92 -2.38
N SER A 224 -8.34 2.13 -2.25
CA SER A 224 -7.76 1.71 -0.96
C SER A 224 -6.56 2.57 -0.63
N ARG A 225 -6.50 3.11 0.59
CA ARG A 225 -5.47 4.06 1.04
C ARG A 225 -4.93 3.73 2.41
N THR A 226 -3.79 4.32 2.77
CA THR A 226 -3.15 4.11 4.06
C THR A 226 -2.52 5.39 4.61
N MET A 227 -2.56 5.57 5.92
CA MET A 227 -1.77 6.61 6.60
C MET A 227 -0.35 6.13 6.96
N SER A 228 0.01 4.88 6.65
CA SER A 228 1.31 4.31 7.01
C SER A 228 2.50 4.94 6.27
N LYS A 229 2.27 5.61 5.13
CA LYS A 229 3.32 6.13 4.25
C LYS A 229 3.45 7.65 4.36
N ALA A 230 2.62 8.41 3.67
CA ALA A 230 2.69 9.87 3.65
C ALA A 230 2.49 10.50 5.03
N PHE A 231 1.65 9.94 5.87
CA PHE A 231 1.36 10.45 7.21
C PHE A 231 2.34 9.98 8.31
N ALA A 232 3.38 9.21 7.96
CA ALA A 232 4.31 8.64 8.94
C ALA A 232 3.61 7.81 10.06
N PHE A 233 2.45 7.21 9.78
CA PHE A 233 1.62 6.48 10.74
C PHE A 233 1.72 4.96 10.60
N ALA A 234 2.86 4.44 10.18
CA ALA A 234 3.06 3.00 10.06
C ALA A 234 2.76 2.25 11.36
N GLY A 235 3.18 2.80 12.51
CA GLY A 235 2.95 2.24 13.84
C GLY A 235 1.51 2.42 14.36
N VAL A 236 0.75 3.40 13.86
CA VAL A 236 -0.64 3.66 14.28
C VAL A 236 -1.62 2.67 13.64
N ARG A 237 -1.24 2.06 12.52
CA ARG A 237 -2.05 1.06 11.83
C ARG A 237 -3.40 1.59 11.36
N LEU A 238 -3.42 2.63 10.53
CA LEU A 238 -4.65 3.11 9.91
C LEU A 238 -4.58 3.03 8.39
N GLY A 239 -5.61 2.42 7.79
CA GLY A 239 -5.96 2.46 6.38
C GLY A 239 -7.43 2.80 6.21
N TYR A 240 -7.80 3.20 5.01
CA TYR A 240 -9.19 3.48 4.69
C TYR A 240 -9.48 3.19 3.22
N LEU A 241 -10.74 2.94 2.92
CA LEU A 241 -11.22 2.87 1.56
C LEU A 241 -12.23 4.00 1.28
N VAL A 242 -12.26 4.41 0.02
CA VAL A 242 -13.27 5.30 -0.55
C VAL A 242 -14.04 4.51 -1.59
N ALA A 243 -15.36 4.45 -1.48
CA ALA A 243 -16.20 3.66 -2.39
C ALA A 243 -17.66 4.15 -2.39
N HIS A 244 -18.46 3.55 -3.27
CA HIS A 244 -19.93 3.71 -3.22
C HIS A 244 -20.49 3.23 -1.87
N PRO A 245 -21.52 3.89 -1.30
CA PRO A 245 -22.09 3.53 0.01
C PRO A 245 -22.46 2.05 0.18
N SER A 246 -22.99 1.41 -0.84
CA SER A 246 -23.35 -0.02 -0.79
C SER A 246 -22.13 -0.95 -0.60
N ILE A 247 -20.96 -0.53 -1.08
CA ILE A 247 -19.70 -1.27 -0.85
C ILE A 247 -19.24 -1.10 0.61
N ILE A 248 -19.41 0.11 1.15
CA ILE A 248 -19.14 0.38 2.57
C ILE A 248 -20.06 -0.47 3.45
N ASP A 249 -21.36 -0.54 3.13
CA ASP A 249 -22.32 -1.36 3.88
C ASP A 249 -21.92 -2.85 3.84
N ALA A 250 -21.47 -3.37 2.70
CA ALA A 250 -20.97 -4.74 2.58
C ALA A 250 -19.70 -4.98 3.43
N ALA A 251 -18.77 -4.01 3.45
CA ALA A 251 -17.59 -4.07 4.32
C ALA A 251 -17.97 -4.09 5.81
N LEU A 252 -19.00 -3.33 6.20
CA LEU A 252 -19.50 -3.32 7.58
C LEU A 252 -20.12 -4.66 8.01
N VAL A 253 -20.63 -5.47 7.07
CA VAL A 253 -21.16 -6.82 7.36
C VAL A 253 -20.05 -7.80 7.71
N THR A 254 -18.88 -7.69 7.04
CA THR A 254 -17.78 -8.66 7.15
C THR A 254 -16.72 -8.29 8.18
N ARG A 255 -16.66 -7.03 8.60
CA ARG A 255 -15.71 -6.59 9.62
C ARG A 255 -15.97 -7.21 10.99
N LEU A 256 -14.92 -7.37 11.79
CA LEU A 256 -15.08 -7.67 13.20
C LEU A 256 -15.63 -6.45 13.96
N PRO A 257 -16.50 -6.64 14.96
CA PRO A 257 -17.02 -5.53 15.75
C PRO A 257 -15.87 -4.85 16.55
N TYR A 258 -15.95 -3.53 16.69
CA TYR A 258 -14.98 -2.73 17.47
C TYR A 258 -13.52 -2.90 17.05
N HIS A 259 -13.27 -3.19 15.76
CA HIS A 259 -11.97 -3.54 15.23
C HIS A 259 -10.90 -2.45 15.36
N LEU A 260 -11.29 -1.16 15.34
CA LEU A 260 -10.38 -0.03 15.36
C LEU A 260 -10.32 0.61 16.77
N SER A 261 -9.15 0.58 17.39
CA SER A 261 -8.97 1.04 18.77
C SER A 261 -9.27 2.53 18.98
N SER A 262 -9.72 2.92 20.18
CA SER A 262 -9.91 4.33 20.55
C SER A 262 -8.62 5.13 20.40
N LEU A 263 -7.46 4.54 20.67
CA LEU A 263 -6.14 5.19 20.55
C LEU A 263 -5.82 5.51 19.09
N THR A 264 -6.06 4.55 18.19
CA THR A 264 -5.87 4.74 16.74
C THR A 264 -6.81 5.83 16.22
N GLN A 265 -8.11 5.77 16.60
CA GLN A 265 -9.09 6.79 16.18
C GLN A 265 -8.65 8.19 16.64
N ALA A 266 -8.31 8.37 17.91
CA ALA A 266 -7.92 9.65 18.49
C ALA A 266 -6.64 10.22 17.83
N ALA A 267 -5.61 9.40 17.67
CA ALA A 267 -4.36 9.83 17.04
C ALA A 267 -4.57 10.25 15.57
N ALA A 268 -5.37 9.49 14.83
CA ALA A 268 -5.64 9.75 13.43
C ALA A 268 -6.50 11.00 13.21
N GLU A 269 -7.49 11.24 14.06
CA GLU A 269 -8.31 12.46 14.01
C GLU A 269 -7.45 13.71 14.16
N VAL A 270 -6.50 13.71 15.13
CA VAL A 270 -5.55 14.82 15.30
C VAL A 270 -4.63 14.99 14.09
N ALA A 271 -4.12 13.89 13.54
CA ALA A 271 -3.24 13.97 12.35
C ALA A 271 -3.97 14.54 11.14
N LEU A 272 -5.24 14.20 10.94
CA LEU A 272 -6.06 14.71 9.83
C LEU A 272 -6.34 16.21 10.00
N ASP A 273 -6.56 16.70 11.21
CA ASP A 273 -6.70 18.14 11.48
C ASP A 273 -5.43 18.93 11.15
N HIS A 274 -4.28 18.24 11.03
CA HIS A 274 -2.97 18.81 10.72
C HIS A 274 -2.33 18.23 9.46
N ALA A 275 -3.13 17.71 8.53
CA ALA A 275 -2.65 17.05 7.30
C ALA A 275 -1.69 17.95 6.49
N SER A 276 -1.90 19.26 6.46
CA SER A 276 -1.02 20.21 5.76
C SER A 276 0.41 20.24 6.30
N LEU A 277 0.62 20.00 7.61
CA LEU A 277 1.96 19.92 8.20
C LEU A 277 2.73 18.68 7.74
N MET A 278 2.02 17.64 7.29
CA MET A 278 2.62 16.40 6.78
C MET A 278 3.18 16.59 5.36
N GLN A 279 2.73 17.60 4.62
CA GLN A 279 3.12 17.80 3.21
C GLN A 279 4.57 18.24 3.06
N SER A 280 5.15 18.96 4.03
CA SER A 280 6.57 19.34 3.98
C SER A 280 7.50 18.11 3.95
N GLY A 281 7.20 17.08 4.76
CA GLY A 281 7.95 15.82 4.74
C GLY A 281 7.85 15.06 3.41
N ILE A 282 6.75 15.19 2.67
CA ILE A 282 6.60 14.59 1.33
C ILE A 282 7.59 15.23 0.34
N VAL A 283 7.71 16.55 0.33
CA VAL A 283 8.65 17.26 -0.56
C VAL A 283 10.09 16.81 -0.33
N GLU A 284 10.49 16.64 0.94
CA GLU A 284 11.81 16.13 1.30
C GLU A 284 12.05 14.71 0.78
N LEU A 285 11.02 13.85 0.86
CA LEU A 285 11.10 12.50 0.32
C LEU A 285 11.20 12.50 -1.21
N LEU A 286 10.47 13.37 -1.91
CA LEU A 286 10.56 13.49 -3.36
C LEU A 286 11.97 13.96 -3.78
N ASN A 287 12.54 14.96 -3.12
CA ASN A 287 13.91 15.42 -3.36
C ASN A 287 14.94 14.31 -3.09
N GLY A 288 14.77 13.56 -2.01
CA GLY A 288 15.59 12.39 -1.67
C GLY A 288 15.50 11.29 -2.73
N ARG A 289 14.32 11.04 -3.28
CA ARG A 289 14.11 10.08 -4.38
C ARG A 289 14.93 10.45 -5.62
N GLU A 290 14.88 11.72 -6.03
CA GLU A 290 15.66 12.20 -7.16
C GLU A 290 17.19 12.12 -6.91
N LEU A 291 17.62 12.39 -5.68
CA LEU A 291 19.02 12.21 -5.29
C LEU A 291 19.47 10.75 -5.44
N LEU A 292 18.69 9.82 -4.92
CA LEU A 292 18.98 8.38 -5.02
C LEU A 292 18.98 7.91 -6.49
N ALA A 293 18.04 8.37 -7.31
CA ALA A 293 17.96 8.02 -8.74
C ALA A 293 19.24 8.45 -9.47
N ARG A 294 19.67 9.72 -9.30
CA ARG A 294 20.92 10.23 -9.89
C ARG A 294 22.14 9.47 -9.41
N GLY A 295 22.20 9.09 -8.13
CA GLY A 295 23.31 8.32 -7.60
C GLY A 295 23.39 6.89 -8.16
N ILE A 296 22.23 6.23 -8.35
CA ILE A 296 22.16 4.92 -8.99
C ILE A 296 22.65 5.00 -10.45
N GLU A 297 22.24 6.04 -11.18
CA GLU A 297 22.66 6.24 -12.56
C GLU A 297 24.17 6.59 -12.68
N ALA A 298 24.72 7.33 -11.72
CA ALA A 298 26.12 7.73 -11.70
C ALA A 298 27.08 6.54 -11.62
N VAL A 299 26.68 5.42 -11.03
CA VAL A 299 27.46 4.17 -11.00
C VAL A 299 27.18 3.26 -12.19
N GLY A 300 26.41 3.70 -13.19
CA GLY A 300 26.06 2.95 -14.39
C GLY A 300 24.90 1.96 -14.21
N TRP A 301 24.22 1.96 -13.07
CA TRP A 301 22.99 1.20 -12.83
C TRP A 301 21.78 2.01 -13.31
N LYS A 302 20.59 1.43 -13.25
CA LYS A 302 19.34 2.09 -13.70
C LYS A 302 18.31 2.06 -12.60
N SER A 303 17.64 3.18 -12.37
CA SER A 303 16.42 3.25 -11.59
C SER A 303 15.21 3.37 -12.50
N LEU A 304 14.08 2.80 -12.09
CA LEU A 304 12.81 3.05 -12.75
C LEU A 304 12.24 4.39 -12.29
N ASP A 305 11.52 5.05 -13.20
CA ASP A 305 10.72 6.22 -12.83
C ASP A 305 9.70 5.85 -11.76
N SER A 306 9.70 6.58 -10.67
CA SER A 306 8.86 6.27 -9.52
C SER A 306 8.00 7.46 -9.10
N SER A 307 6.75 7.18 -8.83
CA SER A 307 5.79 8.09 -8.19
C SER A 307 5.51 7.71 -6.72
N ALA A 308 6.41 6.93 -6.10
CA ALA A 308 6.31 6.48 -4.71
C ALA A 308 7.47 7.03 -3.86
N ASN A 309 7.55 6.64 -2.60
CA ASN A 309 8.66 6.97 -1.70
C ASN A 309 9.81 5.94 -1.74
N PHE A 310 10.01 5.28 -2.87
CA PHE A 310 11.07 4.30 -3.09
C PHE A 310 11.44 4.23 -4.58
N LEU A 311 12.57 3.59 -4.87
CA LEU A 311 13.03 3.28 -6.22
C LEU A 311 13.23 1.78 -6.38
N LEU A 312 12.78 1.23 -7.51
CA LEU A 312 13.20 -0.07 -8.01
C LEU A 312 14.40 0.17 -8.94
N PHE A 313 15.49 -0.56 -8.75
CA PHE A 313 16.71 -0.39 -9.53
C PHE A 313 17.31 -1.71 -9.99
N THR A 314 18.09 -1.65 -11.06
CA THR A 314 18.71 -2.77 -11.79
C THR A 314 20.04 -2.33 -12.39
N GLY A 315 20.73 -3.23 -13.10
CA GLY A 315 21.98 -2.92 -13.80
C GLY A 315 23.20 -3.62 -13.22
N PHE A 316 23.06 -4.35 -12.12
CA PHE A 316 24.09 -5.22 -11.58
C PHE A 316 24.04 -6.60 -12.27
N THR A 317 25.21 -7.24 -12.41
CA THR A 317 25.33 -8.55 -13.11
C THR A 317 25.33 -9.74 -12.16
N ARG A 318 25.46 -9.49 -10.86
CA ARG A 318 25.44 -10.51 -9.80
C ARG A 318 24.00 -10.85 -9.42
N PRO A 319 23.71 -12.05 -8.86
CA PRO A 319 22.38 -12.37 -8.35
C PRO A 319 21.86 -11.33 -7.36
N SER A 320 20.58 -10.97 -7.43
CA SER A 320 19.96 -9.96 -6.57
C SER A 320 20.20 -10.20 -5.09
N LYS A 321 20.15 -11.47 -4.66
CA LYS A 321 20.40 -11.84 -3.27
C LYS A 321 21.82 -11.57 -2.81
N VAL A 322 22.82 -11.68 -3.70
CA VAL A 322 24.22 -11.36 -3.40
C VAL A 322 24.37 -9.86 -3.21
N VAL A 323 23.89 -9.06 -4.14
CA VAL A 323 23.94 -7.60 -4.06
C VAL A 323 23.17 -7.09 -2.82
N TRP A 324 22.00 -7.67 -2.53
CA TRP A 324 21.26 -7.37 -1.30
C TRP A 324 22.08 -7.63 -0.04
N GLN A 325 22.80 -8.77 0.02
CA GLN A 325 23.66 -9.11 1.17
C GLN A 325 24.82 -8.12 1.31
N GLU A 326 25.43 -7.69 0.20
CA GLU A 326 26.52 -6.70 0.21
C GLU A 326 26.09 -5.35 0.78
N PHE A 327 24.85 -4.91 0.52
CA PHE A 327 24.25 -3.74 1.18
C PHE A 327 24.07 -4.00 2.68
N LEU A 328 23.53 -5.15 3.05
CA LEU A 328 23.33 -5.51 4.46
C LEU A 328 24.63 -5.57 5.25
N ASP A 329 25.69 -6.13 4.68
CA ASP A 329 27.03 -6.21 5.31
C ASP A 329 27.63 -4.82 5.57
N ARG A 330 27.14 -3.78 4.86
CA ARG A 330 27.48 -2.37 5.07
C ARG A 330 26.48 -1.62 5.96
N GLY A 331 25.60 -2.34 6.63
CA GLY A 331 24.60 -1.77 7.52
C GLY A 331 23.41 -1.10 6.81
N ILE A 332 23.15 -1.42 5.54
CA ILE A 332 22.03 -0.86 4.77
C ILE A 332 21.04 -1.97 4.44
N LEU A 333 19.86 -1.94 5.04
CA LEU A 333 18.81 -2.91 4.79
C LEU A 333 17.86 -2.40 3.71
N ILE A 334 18.06 -2.85 2.48
CA ILE A 334 17.16 -2.62 1.33
C ILE A 334 16.23 -3.84 1.12
N ARG A 335 15.40 -3.82 0.10
CA ARG A 335 14.42 -4.88 -0.17
C ARG A 335 14.80 -5.73 -1.39
N ASP A 336 15.00 -7.01 -1.18
CA ASP A 336 14.86 -8.01 -2.22
C ASP A 336 13.35 -8.24 -2.46
N VAL A 337 12.89 -7.93 -3.66
CA VAL A 337 11.49 -7.98 -4.05
C VAL A 337 11.10 -9.29 -4.74
N GLY A 338 12.05 -10.22 -4.85
CA GLY A 338 11.85 -11.52 -5.51
C GLY A 338 11.81 -11.42 -7.04
N LEU A 339 12.27 -10.33 -7.62
CA LEU A 339 12.48 -10.16 -9.05
C LEU A 339 13.99 -10.20 -9.31
N GLU A 340 14.46 -11.23 -10.02
CA GLU A 340 15.88 -11.35 -10.32
C GLU A 340 16.36 -10.18 -11.17
N GLY A 341 17.53 -9.64 -10.84
CA GLY A 341 18.08 -8.44 -11.46
C GLY A 341 17.53 -7.11 -10.91
N TYR A 342 16.62 -7.16 -9.93
CA TYR A 342 16.02 -5.95 -9.33
C TYR A 342 16.12 -5.95 -7.81
N LEU A 343 16.37 -4.75 -7.24
CA LEU A 343 16.28 -4.46 -5.82
C LEU A 343 15.52 -3.16 -5.60
N ARG A 344 14.91 -2.97 -4.42
CA ARG A 344 14.16 -1.77 -4.10
C ARG A 344 14.75 -1.07 -2.88
N VAL A 345 14.99 0.23 -3.00
CA VAL A 345 15.42 1.10 -1.89
C VAL A 345 14.31 2.10 -1.54
N THR A 346 13.99 2.20 -0.26
CA THR A 346 13.11 3.24 0.28
C THR A 346 13.90 4.54 0.44
N VAL A 347 13.27 5.67 0.20
CA VAL A 347 13.87 6.98 0.48
C VAL A 347 13.94 7.19 1.99
N GLY A 348 15.15 7.37 2.51
CA GLY A 348 15.44 7.63 3.91
C GLY A 348 15.63 9.11 4.23
N THR A 349 16.14 9.40 5.41
CA THR A 349 16.67 10.72 5.78
C THR A 349 17.89 11.06 4.91
N PRO A 350 18.33 12.34 4.83
CA PRO A 350 19.54 12.69 4.10
C PRO A 350 20.77 11.86 4.50
N THR A 351 20.93 11.55 5.79
CA THR A 351 22.03 10.71 6.30
C THR A 351 21.92 9.27 5.81
N GLU A 352 20.72 8.66 5.84
CA GLU A 352 20.48 7.30 5.37
C GLU A 352 20.64 7.20 3.85
N ASN A 353 20.15 8.20 3.11
CA ASN A 353 20.33 8.28 1.66
C ASN A 353 21.83 8.38 1.28
N GLN A 354 22.61 9.20 2.00
CA GLN A 354 24.05 9.30 1.77
C GLN A 354 24.78 7.98 2.10
N ALA A 355 24.39 7.30 3.19
CA ALA A 355 24.94 6.00 3.54
C ALA A 355 24.65 4.94 2.44
N PHE A 356 23.43 4.93 1.88
CA PHE A 356 23.10 4.08 0.75
C PHE A 356 23.96 4.39 -0.47
N LEU A 357 24.14 5.66 -0.82
CA LEU A 357 24.95 6.06 -1.99
C LEU A 357 26.43 5.69 -1.83
N THR A 358 26.98 5.87 -0.64
CA THR A 358 28.37 5.44 -0.35
C THR A 358 28.53 3.92 -0.49
N ALA A 359 27.59 3.14 0.06
CA ALA A 359 27.59 1.69 -0.09
C ALA A 359 27.41 1.26 -1.56
N LEU A 360 26.55 1.95 -2.31
CA LEU A 360 26.32 1.71 -3.73
C LEU A 360 27.60 1.90 -4.57
N GLU A 361 28.34 2.99 -4.35
CA GLU A 361 29.60 3.28 -5.06
C GLU A 361 30.64 2.18 -4.83
N GLU A 362 30.74 1.65 -3.60
CA GLU A 362 31.67 0.55 -3.27
C GLU A 362 31.23 -0.79 -3.88
N ILE A 363 29.93 -1.06 -3.94
CA ILE A 363 29.37 -2.31 -4.46
C ILE A 363 29.43 -2.33 -5.99
N ALA A 364 29.33 -1.19 -6.65
CA ALA A 364 29.32 -1.11 -8.11
C ALA A 364 30.73 -1.20 -8.75
N GLN A 365 31.81 -1.06 -7.96
CA GLN A 365 33.19 -1.26 -8.41
C GLN A 365 33.49 -2.75 -8.64
#